data_95f53d16b2819959bf86761cb8e263df
#
_entry.id   95f53d16b2819959bf86761cb8e263df
#
_cell.length_a   1.000
_cell.length_b   1.000
_cell.length_c   1.000
_cell.angle_alpha   90.00
_cell.angle_beta   90.00
_cell.angle_gamma   90.00
#
_symmetry.space_group_name_H-M   'P 1'
#
loop_
_entity.id
_entity.type
_entity.pdbx_description
1 polymer ?
#
loop_
_entity_poly.entity_id
_entity_poly.type
_entity_poly.pdbx_seq_one_letter_code
_entity_poly.pdbx_strand_id
1 'polypeptide(L)'
;MEGVQQASRRICRLVSWRISLLRFSILFTMAATGSNGTVDLLEKLLQIFKEERVFDRSGDQPVVQFVQPKDLQEKISCSLNDKPASDEQIEAVIRQAIRYSVKTSSPHFHNQLYAGVDEFGLAGSWLTETLNTSQYTYEVAPVFTLMEREVIRMSLTLVDYPLMPDADGIMSPGGTISNMYGMVLARYKKAPEVKKKGVNHLPPLVCFTSEDGHYSIIKAAHWLGLGTDNVYKVKTDELGRMKPDDLKRLIAKARAAGCTPFFVNATAGTTVLGAIDPLPEIARICQDEGLWLHVDACLGGTLLLSKKYRPLLQGIELSDSVAWNPHKMLGAPLQCSLFLVKGKNALHNANNASATYLFQQDKFYDVSWDTGDKSVQCGRKVDAMKFWLMWKARGTSGFRQSVDHAMSCADYFLKRIKETTGFRLVLPAYQCCNVCFWYIPPSMREKEENEDWWHKLYVITTTIKKRLTLEGSLLIGYTPLPQKNIGNFFRMVVNCQPPPTESSMDYVIRQIEKSAADL
;
A
#
# COMPACT_ATOMS: atom_id res chain seq x y z
N MET A 1 -1.17 22.84 -34.94
CA MET A 1 -2.54 23.35 -34.60
C MET A 1 -3.37 22.37 -33.78
N GLU A 2 -3.14 21.06 -33.87
CA GLU A 2 -3.90 20.06 -33.08
C GLU A 2 -3.62 20.09 -31.56
N GLY A 3 -2.41 20.40 -31.13
CA GLY A 3 -2.06 20.48 -29.71
C GLY A 3 -2.75 21.60 -28.93
N VAL A 4 -3.05 22.73 -29.60
CA VAL A 4 -3.75 23.87 -28.98
C VAL A 4 -5.25 23.58 -28.83
N GLN A 5 -5.85 22.83 -29.77
CA GLN A 5 -7.26 22.41 -29.67
C GLN A 5 -7.48 21.33 -28.58
N GLN A 6 -6.51 20.48 -28.32
CA GLN A 6 -6.60 19.46 -27.27
C GLN A 6 -6.44 20.08 -25.87
N ALA A 7 -5.57 21.07 -25.71
CA ALA A 7 -5.44 21.85 -24.47
C ALA A 7 -6.70 22.68 -24.20
N SER A 8 -7.29 23.31 -25.20
CA SER A 8 -8.56 24.06 -25.08
C SER A 8 -9.73 23.17 -24.68
N ARG A 9 -9.84 21.94 -25.20
CA ARG A 9 -10.86 20.96 -24.81
C ARG A 9 -10.68 20.44 -23.39
N ARG A 10 -9.44 20.33 -22.88
CA ARG A 10 -9.17 20.00 -21.47
C ARG A 10 -9.56 21.13 -20.52
N ILE A 11 -9.23 22.37 -20.88
CA ILE A 11 -9.61 23.55 -20.10
C ILE A 11 -11.13 23.73 -20.09
N CYS A 12 -11.83 23.55 -21.21
CA CYS A 12 -13.30 23.58 -21.25
C CYS A 12 -13.95 22.46 -20.41
N ARG A 13 -13.36 21.25 -20.34
CA ARG A 13 -13.87 20.19 -19.46
C ARG A 13 -13.63 20.50 -17.98
N LEU A 14 -12.48 21.06 -17.61
CA LEU A 14 -12.19 21.50 -16.23
C LEU A 14 -13.09 22.66 -15.79
N VAL A 15 -13.37 23.60 -16.68
CA VAL A 15 -14.30 24.70 -16.42
C VAL A 15 -15.75 24.18 -16.35
N SER A 16 -16.14 23.25 -17.22
CA SER A 16 -17.46 22.59 -17.17
C SER A 16 -17.66 21.80 -15.86
N TRP A 17 -16.62 21.13 -15.34
CA TRP A 17 -16.66 20.44 -14.06
C TRP A 17 -16.73 21.41 -12.87
N ARG A 18 -16.01 22.54 -12.92
CA ARG A 18 -16.15 23.60 -11.90
C ARG A 18 -17.55 24.23 -11.90
N ILE A 19 -18.15 24.41 -13.07
CA ILE A 19 -19.52 24.91 -13.19
C ILE A 19 -20.55 23.84 -12.75
N SER A 20 -20.27 22.55 -12.97
CA SER A 20 -21.10 21.45 -12.45
C SER A 20 -21.01 21.31 -10.93
N LEU A 21 -19.86 21.50 -10.33
CA LEU A 21 -19.70 21.56 -8.87
C LEU A 21 -20.42 22.78 -8.26
N LEU A 22 -20.38 23.92 -8.93
CA LEU A 22 -21.18 25.09 -8.54
C LEU A 22 -22.69 24.85 -8.72
N ARG A 23 -23.13 24.15 -9.79
CA ARG A 23 -24.53 23.74 -9.98
C ARG A 23 -24.96 22.66 -8.98
N PHE A 24 -24.08 21.77 -8.58
CA PHE A 24 -24.34 20.81 -7.48
C PHE A 24 -24.56 21.56 -6.15
N SER A 25 -23.75 22.57 -5.85
CA SER A 25 -23.96 23.44 -4.68
C SER A 25 -25.31 24.19 -4.75
N ILE A 26 -25.69 24.70 -5.90
CA ILE A 26 -26.94 25.45 -6.08
C ILE A 26 -28.19 24.52 -6.08
N LEU A 27 -28.09 23.32 -6.63
CA LEU A 27 -29.20 22.34 -6.60
C LEU A 27 -29.42 21.74 -5.21
N PHE A 28 -28.38 21.61 -4.38
CA PHE A 28 -28.51 21.20 -2.98
C PHE A 28 -29.22 22.28 -2.13
N THR A 29 -29.02 23.57 -2.45
CA THR A 29 -29.65 24.69 -1.72
C THR A 29 -31.17 24.83 -2.02
N MET A 30 -31.66 24.21 -3.09
CA MET A 30 -33.09 24.35 -3.49
C MET A 30 -34.00 23.19 -3.04
N ALA A 31 -33.45 22.13 -2.41
CA ALA A 31 -34.22 20.95 -2.00
C ALA A 31 -34.48 20.82 -0.48
N ALA A 32 -34.04 21.77 0.34
CA ALA A 32 -34.15 21.70 1.79
C ALA A 32 -35.25 22.55 2.36
N THR A 33 -36.47 22.03 2.33
CA THR A 33 -37.52 22.45 3.27
C THR A 33 -37.53 21.50 4.46
N GLY A 34 -36.54 21.70 5.35
CA GLY A 34 -36.33 20.95 6.59
C GLY A 34 -34.86 20.79 6.84
N SER A 35 -34.27 21.52 7.79
CA SER A 35 -32.85 21.39 8.14
C SER A 35 -32.55 19.94 8.52
N ASN A 36 -31.80 19.24 7.67
CA ASN A 36 -31.26 17.92 8.00
C ASN A 36 -29.88 18.14 8.63
N GLY A 37 -29.78 18.11 9.96
CA GLY A 37 -28.56 18.41 10.72
C GLY A 37 -27.31 17.67 10.22
N THR A 38 -27.49 16.51 9.56
CA THR A 38 -26.38 15.79 8.91
C THR A 38 -25.83 16.53 7.69
N VAL A 39 -26.69 17.10 6.84
CA VAL A 39 -26.27 17.86 5.65
C VAL A 39 -25.56 19.13 6.08
N ASP A 40 -26.11 19.86 7.05
CA ASP A 40 -25.53 21.09 7.57
C ASP A 40 -24.12 20.84 8.17
N LEU A 41 -23.93 19.74 8.89
CA LEU A 41 -22.62 19.36 9.44
C LEU A 41 -21.60 19.01 8.34
N LEU A 42 -22.02 18.29 7.30
CA LEU A 42 -21.14 17.93 6.18
C LEU A 42 -20.73 19.14 5.33
N GLU A 43 -21.67 20.09 5.11
CA GLU A 43 -21.37 21.36 4.44
C GLU A 43 -20.38 22.19 5.26
N LYS A 44 -20.57 22.28 6.56
CA LYS A 44 -19.64 22.96 7.49
C LYS A 44 -18.26 22.29 7.47
N LEU A 45 -18.18 20.96 7.47
CA LEU A 45 -16.92 20.24 7.36
C LEU A 45 -16.19 20.54 6.03
N LEU A 46 -16.91 20.58 4.91
CA LEU A 46 -16.33 20.95 3.61
C LEU A 46 -15.81 22.40 3.61
N GLN A 47 -16.51 23.31 4.29
CA GLN A 47 -16.05 24.68 4.44
C GLN A 47 -14.75 24.75 5.26
N ILE A 48 -14.69 24.02 6.38
CA ILE A 48 -13.45 23.90 7.19
C ILE A 48 -12.30 23.33 6.34
N PHE A 49 -12.53 22.31 5.52
CA PHE A 49 -11.48 21.75 4.65
C PHE A 49 -10.93 22.79 3.66
N LYS A 50 -11.77 23.68 3.13
CA LYS A 50 -11.34 24.78 2.25
C LYS A 50 -10.51 25.81 3.02
N GLU A 51 -10.98 26.24 4.18
CA GLU A 51 -10.32 27.24 5.03
C GLU A 51 -8.96 26.73 5.53
N GLU A 52 -8.87 25.48 5.99
CA GLU A 52 -7.64 24.83 6.45
C GLU A 52 -6.78 24.29 5.29
N ARG A 53 -7.19 24.52 4.03
CA ARG A 53 -6.47 24.15 2.81
C ARG A 53 -6.08 22.66 2.77
N VAL A 54 -7.01 21.76 3.19
CA VAL A 54 -6.74 20.30 3.28
C VAL A 54 -6.34 19.69 1.92
N PHE A 55 -6.89 20.23 0.83
CA PHE A 55 -6.64 19.75 -0.54
C PHE A 55 -5.49 20.50 -1.25
N ASP A 56 -4.77 21.36 -0.54
CA ASP A 56 -3.65 22.09 -1.11
C ASP A 56 -2.47 21.16 -1.39
N ARG A 57 -1.93 21.27 -2.58
CA ARG A 57 -0.78 20.52 -3.08
C ARG A 57 0.37 21.43 -3.53
N SER A 58 0.33 22.72 -3.18
CA SER A 58 1.37 23.69 -3.55
C SER A 58 2.73 23.39 -2.89
N GLY A 59 2.69 22.82 -1.69
CA GLY A 59 3.88 22.65 -0.86
C GLY A 59 4.21 23.87 0.02
N ASP A 60 3.42 24.95 -0.03
CA ASP A 60 3.64 26.18 0.75
C ASP A 60 3.39 25.99 2.24
N GLN A 61 2.65 24.93 2.61
CA GLN A 61 2.37 24.63 4.01
C GLN A 61 3.34 23.56 4.54
N PRO A 62 3.68 23.62 5.84
CA PRO A 62 4.45 22.54 6.47
C PRO A 62 3.78 21.18 6.26
N VAL A 63 4.58 20.14 5.93
CA VAL A 63 4.08 18.77 5.76
C VAL A 63 3.58 18.19 7.07
N VAL A 64 4.09 18.68 8.18
CA VAL A 64 3.68 18.35 9.54
C VAL A 64 3.98 19.53 10.47
N GLN A 65 3.05 19.84 11.37
CA GLN A 65 3.32 20.68 12.54
C GLN A 65 3.60 19.77 13.72
N PHE A 66 4.88 19.35 13.84
CA PHE A 66 5.26 18.38 14.86
C PHE A 66 5.16 18.99 16.27
N VAL A 67 4.50 18.27 17.16
CA VAL A 67 4.39 18.60 18.59
C VAL A 67 4.70 17.34 19.39
N GLN A 68 5.39 17.48 20.52
CA GLN A 68 5.66 16.33 21.39
C GLN A 68 4.35 15.74 21.94
N PRO A 69 4.27 14.41 22.17
CA PRO A 69 3.02 13.75 22.55
C PRO A 69 2.32 14.36 23.78
N LYS A 70 3.09 14.73 24.82
CA LYS A 70 2.54 15.37 26.03
C LYS A 70 1.93 16.73 25.73
N ASP A 71 2.67 17.57 25.00
CA ASP A 71 2.22 18.90 24.63
C ASP A 71 1.01 18.85 23.69
N LEU A 72 0.95 17.82 22.83
CA LEU A 72 -0.19 17.61 21.95
C LEU A 72 -1.45 17.20 22.72
N GLN A 73 -1.31 16.37 23.76
CA GLN A 73 -2.43 16.02 24.65
C GLN A 73 -3.02 17.23 25.36
N GLU A 74 -2.19 18.23 25.71
CA GLU A 74 -2.64 19.49 26.31
C GLU A 74 -3.35 20.39 25.29
N LYS A 75 -2.94 20.34 24.01
CA LYS A 75 -3.49 21.18 22.93
C LYS A 75 -4.79 20.64 22.36
N ILE A 76 -4.99 19.32 22.35
CA ILE A 76 -6.18 18.68 21.78
C ILE A 76 -6.95 18.00 22.89
N SER A 77 -8.20 18.42 23.10
CA SER A 77 -9.11 17.74 24.02
C SER A 77 -9.59 16.42 23.40
N CYS A 78 -8.92 15.31 23.76
CA CYS A 78 -9.34 13.97 23.35
C CYS A 78 -10.24 13.27 24.40
N SER A 79 -10.60 13.95 25.47
CA SER A 79 -11.43 13.37 26.55
C SER A 79 -12.86 13.20 26.11
N LEU A 80 -13.42 12.03 26.40
CA LEU A 80 -14.85 11.73 26.21
C LEU A 80 -15.58 11.96 27.54
N ASN A 81 -16.65 12.74 27.51
CA ASN A 81 -17.43 13.14 28.68
C ASN A 81 -18.88 12.64 28.56
N ASP A 82 -19.58 12.54 29.71
CA ASP A 82 -20.99 12.17 29.74
C ASP A 82 -21.90 13.22 29.09
N LYS A 83 -21.48 14.49 29.10
CA LYS A 83 -22.24 15.58 28.48
C LYS A 83 -21.77 15.81 27.05
N PRO A 84 -22.70 16.11 26.12
CA PRO A 84 -22.32 16.45 24.74
C PRO A 84 -21.49 17.73 24.71
N ALA A 85 -20.56 17.80 23.74
CA ALA A 85 -19.83 19.02 23.40
C ALA A 85 -20.73 19.98 22.59
N SER A 86 -20.45 21.30 22.68
CA SER A 86 -21.11 22.28 21.81
C SER A 86 -20.57 22.19 20.36
N ASP A 87 -21.33 22.76 19.41
CA ASP A 87 -20.90 22.81 18.00
C ASP A 87 -19.56 23.52 17.82
N GLU A 88 -19.30 24.59 18.58
CA GLU A 88 -18.03 25.32 18.55
C GLU A 88 -16.88 24.45 19.07
N GLN A 89 -17.12 23.64 20.09
CA GLN A 89 -16.13 22.69 20.61
C GLN A 89 -15.82 21.60 19.59
N ILE A 90 -16.84 21.07 18.91
CA ILE A 90 -16.66 20.08 17.84
C ILE A 90 -15.86 20.68 16.67
N GLU A 91 -16.22 21.89 16.23
CA GLU A 91 -15.49 22.59 15.18
C GLU A 91 -14.02 22.82 15.55
N ALA A 92 -13.77 23.28 16.77
CA ALA A 92 -12.40 23.51 17.27
C ALA A 92 -11.56 22.23 17.24
N VAL A 93 -12.12 21.08 17.66
CA VAL A 93 -11.42 19.77 17.63
C VAL A 93 -11.15 19.34 16.19
N ILE A 94 -12.10 19.52 15.25
CA ILE A 94 -11.90 19.20 13.83
C ILE A 94 -10.74 20.03 13.27
N ARG A 95 -10.71 21.33 13.51
CA ARG A 95 -9.61 22.22 13.06
C ARG A 95 -8.26 21.82 13.66
N GLN A 96 -8.23 21.48 14.94
CA GLN A 96 -7.02 20.99 15.60
C GLN A 96 -6.55 19.65 15.02
N ALA A 97 -7.47 18.71 14.75
CA ALA A 97 -7.16 17.44 14.11
C ALA A 97 -6.53 17.65 12.71
N ILE A 98 -7.07 18.56 11.91
CA ILE A 98 -6.49 18.91 10.60
C ILE A 98 -5.10 19.54 10.76
N ARG A 99 -4.96 20.50 11.67
CA ARG A 99 -3.71 21.27 11.88
C ARG A 99 -2.53 20.37 12.28
N TYR A 100 -2.76 19.45 13.21
CA TYR A 100 -1.70 18.58 13.75
C TYR A 100 -1.56 17.25 13.00
N SER A 101 -2.43 16.95 12.04
CA SER A 101 -2.28 15.78 11.16
C SER A 101 -1.18 15.99 10.12
N VAL A 102 -0.51 14.89 9.76
CA VAL A 102 0.45 14.89 8.66
C VAL A 102 -0.29 15.10 7.34
N LYS A 103 0.18 16.06 6.52
CA LYS A 103 -0.38 16.36 5.20
C LYS A 103 0.20 15.39 4.16
N THR A 104 -0.37 14.20 4.07
CA THR A 104 0.10 13.16 3.15
C THR A 104 -0.03 13.54 1.68
N SER A 105 -0.91 14.50 1.35
CA SER A 105 -1.04 15.06 0.00
C SER A 105 -0.03 16.17 -0.33
N SER A 106 0.87 16.50 0.61
CA SER A 106 1.97 17.43 0.34
C SER A 106 2.99 16.81 -0.62
N PRO A 107 3.53 17.57 -1.60
CA PRO A 107 4.63 17.10 -2.45
C PRO A 107 5.94 16.85 -1.70
N HIS A 108 5.98 17.19 -0.40
CA HIS A 108 7.12 16.99 0.50
C HIS A 108 6.92 15.78 1.45
N PHE A 109 5.91 14.94 1.21
CA PHE A 109 5.66 13.72 1.98
C PHE A 109 6.18 12.48 1.25
N HIS A 110 7.31 11.93 1.70
CA HIS A 110 7.99 10.74 1.13
C HIS A 110 8.30 9.67 2.18
N ASN A 111 7.65 9.74 3.34
CA ASN A 111 7.99 8.93 4.52
C ASN A 111 7.46 7.50 4.47
N GLN A 112 6.32 7.27 3.81
CA GLN A 112 5.61 6.01 3.79
C GLN A 112 5.51 5.44 2.36
N LEU A 113 5.08 4.17 2.25
CA LEU A 113 4.80 3.55 0.95
C LEU A 113 3.48 4.04 0.35
N TYR A 114 2.66 4.76 1.11
CA TYR A 114 1.49 5.51 0.66
C TYR A 114 1.75 7.02 0.77
N ALA A 115 0.97 7.81 0.07
CA ALA A 115 1.03 9.28 0.16
C ALA A 115 -0.39 9.87 0.00
N GLY A 116 -0.56 10.93 -0.78
CA GLY A 116 -1.85 11.52 -1.07
C GLY A 116 -2.82 10.56 -1.75
N VAL A 117 -4.07 10.98 -1.87
CA VAL A 117 -5.15 10.18 -2.43
C VAL A 117 -5.60 10.72 -3.78
N ASP A 118 -6.07 9.80 -4.63
CA ASP A 118 -6.79 10.12 -5.85
C ASP A 118 -8.17 10.69 -5.53
N GLU A 119 -8.59 11.76 -6.21
CA GLU A 119 -9.88 12.44 -5.95
C GLU A 119 -11.09 11.56 -6.22
N PHE A 120 -11.06 10.70 -7.24
CA PHE A 120 -12.15 9.77 -7.52
C PHE A 120 -12.22 8.65 -6.49
N GLY A 121 -11.03 8.19 -6.02
CA GLY A 121 -10.96 7.25 -4.91
C GLY A 121 -11.55 7.84 -3.62
N LEU A 122 -11.24 9.11 -3.33
CA LEU A 122 -11.79 9.80 -2.17
C LEU A 122 -13.32 9.96 -2.27
N ALA A 123 -13.83 10.36 -3.43
CA ALA A 123 -15.28 10.45 -3.67
C ALA A 123 -15.96 9.08 -3.50
N GLY A 124 -15.34 8.00 -3.99
CA GLY A 124 -15.82 6.63 -3.79
C GLY A 124 -15.86 6.24 -2.31
N SER A 125 -14.86 6.64 -1.52
CA SER A 125 -14.84 6.40 -0.07
C SER A 125 -15.97 7.15 0.64
N TRP A 126 -16.19 8.43 0.32
CA TRP A 126 -17.28 9.21 0.92
C TRP A 126 -18.65 8.60 0.62
N LEU A 127 -18.87 8.18 -0.63
CA LEU A 127 -20.11 7.51 -1.01
C LEU A 127 -20.36 6.25 -0.17
N THR A 128 -19.34 5.41 0.02
CA THR A 128 -19.49 4.16 0.76
C THR A 128 -19.69 4.37 2.26
N GLU A 129 -19.07 5.39 2.87
CA GLU A 129 -19.33 5.78 4.26
C GLU A 129 -20.77 6.27 4.43
N THR A 130 -21.28 7.08 3.47
CA THR A 130 -22.65 7.60 3.51
C THR A 130 -23.70 6.49 3.38
N LEU A 131 -23.47 5.49 2.50
CA LEU A 131 -24.39 4.37 2.31
C LEU A 131 -24.30 3.31 3.39
N ASN A 132 -23.22 3.26 4.16
CA ASN A 132 -23.00 2.45 5.36
C ASN A 132 -23.45 0.99 5.23
N THR A 133 -23.07 0.31 4.15
CA THR A 133 -23.41 -1.09 3.91
C THR A 133 -22.22 -2.02 4.12
N SER A 134 -22.50 -3.30 4.38
CA SER A 134 -21.49 -4.37 4.52
C SER A 134 -21.52 -5.29 3.30
N GLN A 135 -20.35 -5.49 2.68
CA GLN A 135 -20.21 -6.28 1.45
C GLN A 135 -20.01 -7.78 1.75
N TYR A 136 -21.02 -8.45 2.35
CA TYR A 136 -20.95 -9.88 2.63
C TYR A 136 -21.97 -10.71 1.85
N THR A 137 -23.15 -10.16 1.52
CA THR A 137 -24.12 -10.80 0.62
C THR A 137 -24.53 -9.86 -0.51
N TYR A 138 -24.98 -10.44 -1.63
CA TYR A 138 -25.51 -9.68 -2.75
C TYR A 138 -26.75 -8.87 -2.34
N GLU A 139 -27.60 -9.44 -1.49
CA GLU A 139 -28.83 -8.83 -1.01
C GLU A 139 -28.62 -7.45 -0.38
N VAL A 140 -27.60 -7.28 0.45
CA VAL A 140 -27.34 -6.01 1.16
C VAL A 140 -26.35 -5.10 0.44
N ALA A 141 -25.58 -5.62 -0.52
CA ALA A 141 -24.59 -4.85 -1.25
C ALA A 141 -24.55 -5.18 -2.76
N PRO A 142 -25.71 -5.15 -3.47
CA PRO A 142 -25.79 -5.66 -4.84
C PRO A 142 -24.82 -4.96 -5.79
N VAL A 143 -24.85 -3.63 -5.83
CA VAL A 143 -23.99 -2.82 -6.71
C VAL A 143 -22.50 -3.01 -6.41
N PHE A 144 -22.17 -3.03 -5.14
CA PHE A 144 -20.77 -3.15 -4.71
C PHE A 144 -20.21 -4.55 -4.94
N THR A 145 -21.04 -5.59 -4.88
CA THR A 145 -20.64 -6.95 -5.29
C THR A 145 -20.26 -7.00 -6.78
N LEU A 146 -21.05 -6.35 -7.66
CA LEU A 146 -20.70 -6.25 -9.07
C LEU A 146 -19.39 -5.49 -9.29
N MET A 147 -19.18 -4.40 -8.58
CA MET A 147 -17.95 -3.59 -8.67
C MET A 147 -16.72 -4.36 -8.18
N GLU A 148 -16.82 -5.11 -7.06
CA GLU A 148 -15.73 -5.96 -6.59
C GLU A 148 -15.37 -7.02 -7.63
N ARG A 149 -16.37 -7.72 -8.19
CA ARG A 149 -16.13 -8.74 -9.22
C ARG A 149 -15.41 -8.15 -10.44
N GLU A 150 -15.80 -6.96 -10.88
CA GLU A 150 -15.15 -6.29 -12.01
C GLU A 150 -13.71 -5.86 -11.68
N VAL A 151 -13.45 -5.30 -10.50
CA VAL A 151 -12.10 -4.96 -10.02
C VAL A 151 -11.22 -6.22 -9.95
N ILE A 152 -11.75 -7.32 -9.43
CA ILE A 152 -11.03 -8.60 -9.39
C ILE A 152 -10.77 -9.12 -10.81
N ARG A 153 -11.77 -9.11 -11.71
CA ARG A 153 -11.61 -9.52 -13.10
C ARG A 153 -10.49 -8.74 -13.81
N MET A 154 -10.49 -7.43 -13.68
CA MET A 154 -9.45 -6.57 -14.27
C MET A 154 -8.08 -6.85 -13.67
N SER A 155 -8.02 -7.10 -12.36
CA SER A 155 -6.76 -7.41 -11.66
C SER A 155 -6.21 -8.78 -12.03
N LEU A 156 -7.06 -9.80 -12.21
CA LEU A 156 -6.67 -11.11 -12.75
C LEU A 156 -6.07 -10.97 -14.16
N THR A 157 -6.69 -10.16 -15.01
CA THR A 157 -6.17 -9.85 -16.36
C THR A 157 -4.79 -9.17 -16.30
N LEU A 158 -4.55 -8.28 -15.34
CA LEU A 158 -3.23 -7.64 -15.18
C LEU A 158 -2.13 -8.62 -14.78
N VAL A 159 -2.46 -9.63 -13.98
CA VAL A 159 -1.52 -10.68 -13.53
C VAL A 159 -1.35 -11.78 -14.56
N ASP A 160 -2.13 -11.79 -15.65
CA ASP A 160 -2.27 -12.88 -16.60
C ASP A 160 -2.73 -14.21 -15.96
N TYR A 161 -3.61 -14.12 -14.95
CA TYR A 161 -4.30 -15.24 -14.37
C TYR A 161 -5.52 -15.63 -15.22
N PRO A 162 -5.98 -16.90 -15.15
CA PRO A 162 -7.29 -17.27 -15.68
C PRO A 162 -8.37 -16.35 -15.12
N LEU A 163 -9.48 -16.19 -15.85
CA LEU A 163 -10.64 -15.49 -15.32
C LEU A 163 -11.51 -16.43 -14.47
N MET A 164 -12.43 -15.86 -13.70
CA MET A 164 -13.46 -16.64 -13.01
C MET A 164 -14.24 -17.53 -14.01
N PRO A 165 -14.56 -18.79 -13.70
CA PRO A 165 -14.45 -19.40 -12.37
C PRO A 165 -13.12 -20.09 -12.04
N ASP A 166 -12.14 -20.12 -12.94
CA ASP A 166 -10.88 -20.87 -12.77
C ASP A 166 -9.84 -20.11 -11.93
N ALA A 167 -10.11 -18.85 -11.63
CA ALA A 167 -9.42 -18.05 -10.62
C ALA A 167 -10.44 -17.32 -9.75
N ASP A 168 -9.97 -16.75 -8.64
CA ASP A 168 -10.80 -16.01 -7.69
C ASP A 168 -10.02 -14.84 -7.08
N GLY A 169 -10.70 -14.01 -6.32
CA GLY A 169 -10.08 -12.92 -5.59
C GLY A 169 -11.04 -12.26 -4.62
N ILE A 170 -10.48 -11.40 -3.79
CA ILE A 170 -11.24 -10.66 -2.78
C ILE A 170 -10.52 -9.36 -2.43
N MET A 171 -11.29 -8.31 -2.13
CA MET A 171 -10.76 -7.13 -1.44
C MET A 171 -10.52 -7.49 0.03
N SER A 172 -9.33 -7.19 0.53
CA SER A 172 -8.91 -7.56 1.90
C SER A 172 -8.56 -6.30 2.73
N PRO A 173 -8.59 -6.41 4.07
CA PRO A 173 -8.28 -5.28 4.96
C PRO A 173 -6.77 -5.02 5.10
N GLY A 174 -6.05 -4.95 3.99
CA GLY A 174 -4.62 -4.65 3.93
C GLY A 174 -3.74 -5.85 3.60
N GLY A 175 -2.51 -5.57 3.12
CA GLY A 175 -1.57 -6.57 2.60
C GLY A 175 -1.19 -7.66 3.60
N THR A 176 -1.16 -7.38 4.89
CA THR A 176 -0.90 -8.39 5.93
C THR A 176 -1.94 -9.51 5.88
N ILE A 177 -3.22 -9.17 5.72
CA ILE A 177 -4.30 -10.15 5.61
C ILE A 177 -4.26 -10.83 4.24
N SER A 178 -3.91 -10.10 3.15
CA SER A 178 -3.72 -10.71 1.84
C SER A 178 -2.63 -11.81 1.88
N ASN A 179 -1.49 -11.52 2.50
CA ASN A 179 -0.41 -12.51 2.67
C ASN A 179 -0.84 -13.70 3.56
N MET A 180 -1.66 -13.42 4.58
CA MET A 180 -2.24 -14.47 5.43
C MET A 180 -3.19 -15.37 4.63
N TYR A 181 -4.05 -14.82 3.76
CA TYR A 181 -4.88 -15.63 2.86
C TYR A 181 -4.02 -16.58 2.02
N GLY A 182 -2.90 -16.11 1.44
CA GLY A 182 -1.97 -16.96 0.70
C GLY A 182 -1.50 -18.16 1.53
N MET A 183 -1.09 -17.90 2.76
CA MET A 183 -0.62 -18.96 3.68
C MET A 183 -1.75 -19.90 4.14
N VAL A 184 -2.96 -19.39 4.40
CA VAL A 184 -4.14 -20.20 4.76
C VAL A 184 -4.51 -21.15 3.62
N LEU A 185 -4.56 -20.65 2.38
CA LEU A 185 -4.91 -21.44 1.22
C LEU A 185 -3.83 -22.50 0.92
N ALA A 186 -2.57 -22.13 1.03
CA ALA A 186 -1.44 -23.05 0.89
C ALA A 186 -1.50 -24.20 1.91
N ARG A 187 -1.75 -23.85 3.18
CA ARG A 187 -1.91 -24.82 4.27
C ARG A 187 -3.12 -25.74 4.03
N TYR A 188 -4.25 -25.15 3.62
CA TYR A 188 -5.45 -25.93 3.28
C TYR A 188 -5.23 -26.87 2.10
N LYS A 189 -4.55 -26.41 1.03
CA LYS A 189 -4.18 -27.27 -0.11
C LYS A 189 -3.25 -28.42 0.30
N LYS A 190 -2.30 -28.14 1.20
CA LYS A 190 -1.32 -29.15 1.68
C LYS A 190 -1.93 -30.16 2.64
N ALA A 191 -2.81 -29.74 3.52
CA ALA A 191 -3.43 -30.54 4.57
C ALA A 191 -4.85 -30.04 4.86
N PRO A 192 -5.86 -30.45 4.06
CA PRO A 192 -7.25 -29.96 4.21
C PRO A 192 -7.87 -30.25 5.59
N GLU A 193 -7.45 -31.32 6.24
CA GLU A 193 -7.90 -31.74 7.56
C GLU A 193 -7.54 -30.74 8.68
N VAL A 194 -6.57 -29.86 8.46
CA VAL A 194 -6.20 -28.79 9.39
C VAL A 194 -7.41 -27.90 9.73
N LYS A 195 -8.34 -27.72 8.79
CA LYS A 195 -9.55 -26.95 9.03
C LYS A 195 -10.40 -27.50 10.21
N LYS A 196 -10.37 -28.82 10.42
CA LYS A 196 -11.12 -29.50 11.48
C LYS A 196 -10.26 -29.90 12.68
N LYS A 197 -9.00 -30.34 12.44
CA LYS A 197 -8.16 -30.96 13.46
C LYS A 197 -7.06 -30.04 14.00
N GLY A 198 -6.85 -28.85 13.40
CA GLY A 198 -5.70 -27.99 13.71
C GLY A 198 -4.40 -28.53 13.11
N VAL A 199 -3.26 -27.96 13.50
CA VAL A 199 -1.93 -28.31 12.94
C VAL A 199 -1.15 -29.33 13.77
N ASN A 200 -1.54 -29.59 15.01
CA ASN A 200 -0.75 -30.36 15.99
C ASN A 200 -0.54 -31.85 15.64
N HIS A 201 -1.31 -32.39 14.69
CA HIS A 201 -1.21 -33.77 14.25
C HIS A 201 -0.28 -33.95 13.02
N LEU A 202 0.26 -32.85 12.51
CA LEU A 202 1.13 -32.85 11.34
C LEU A 202 2.59 -32.70 11.74
N PRO A 203 3.54 -33.16 10.90
CA PRO A 203 4.92 -32.71 10.98
C PRO A 203 4.97 -31.18 10.89
N PRO A 204 5.98 -30.52 11.48
CA PRO A 204 6.08 -29.07 11.43
C PRO A 204 5.98 -28.54 9.98
N LEU A 205 5.00 -27.67 9.73
CA LEU A 205 4.82 -27.02 8.44
C LEU A 205 5.77 -25.83 8.33
N VAL A 206 6.62 -25.83 7.31
CA VAL A 206 7.66 -24.80 7.10
C VAL A 206 7.34 -23.94 5.88
N CYS A 207 7.46 -22.62 6.06
CA CYS A 207 7.37 -21.65 4.98
C CYS A 207 8.68 -20.88 4.78
N PHE A 208 8.86 -20.31 3.58
CA PHE A 208 10.06 -19.60 3.17
C PHE A 208 9.71 -18.18 2.74
N THR A 209 10.54 -17.22 3.13
CA THR A 209 10.44 -15.83 2.69
C THR A 209 11.83 -15.21 2.63
N SER A 210 11.98 -14.15 1.82
CA SER A 210 13.23 -13.38 1.79
C SER A 210 13.57 -12.80 3.17
N GLU A 211 14.86 -12.70 3.52
CA GLU A 211 15.30 -11.97 4.72
C GLU A 211 14.92 -10.48 4.68
N ASP A 212 14.73 -9.90 3.49
CA ASP A 212 14.23 -8.55 3.24
C ASP A 212 12.70 -8.51 3.02
N GLY A 213 12.01 -9.65 3.14
CA GLY A 213 10.56 -9.77 3.02
C GLY A 213 9.79 -9.08 4.15
N HIS A 214 8.52 -8.77 3.89
CA HIS A 214 7.69 -8.08 4.87
C HIS A 214 7.38 -8.97 6.09
N TYR A 215 7.42 -8.39 7.29
CA TYR A 215 7.19 -9.11 8.57
C TYR A 215 5.80 -9.78 8.69
N SER A 216 4.87 -9.49 7.79
CA SER A 216 3.53 -10.10 7.75
C SER A 216 3.56 -11.63 7.66
N ILE A 217 4.57 -12.20 7.01
CA ILE A 217 4.74 -13.67 6.89
C ILE A 217 5.04 -14.28 8.27
N ILE A 218 5.91 -13.64 9.06
CA ILE A 218 6.21 -14.06 10.44
C ILE A 218 4.94 -13.95 11.32
N LYS A 219 4.19 -12.84 11.19
CA LYS A 219 2.92 -12.69 11.91
C LYS A 219 1.88 -13.73 11.48
N ALA A 220 1.76 -14.02 10.18
CA ALA A 220 0.84 -15.04 9.69
C ALA A 220 1.19 -16.42 10.24
N ALA A 221 2.47 -16.81 10.26
CA ALA A 221 2.91 -18.07 10.83
C ALA A 221 2.56 -18.17 12.34
N HIS A 222 2.77 -17.08 13.09
CA HIS A 222 2.37 -17.03 14.51
C HIS A 222 0.85 -17.20 14.66
N TRP A 223 0.05 -16.40 13.97
CA TRP A 223 -1.41 -16.42 14.11
C TRP A 223 -2.05 -17.73 13.65
N LEU A 224 -1.45 -18.39 12.66
CA LEU A 224 -1.92 -19.67 12.14
C LEU A 224 -1.43 -20.88 12.95
N GLY A 225 -0.71 -20.65 14.05
CA GLY A 225 -0.22 -21.72 14.93
C GLY A 225 0.94 -22.54 14.35
N LEU A 226 1.64 -22.01 13.33
CA LEU A 226 2.79 -22.68 12.73
C LEU A 226 4.08 -22.48 13.56
N GLY A 227 4.17 -21.37 14.29
CA GLY A 227 5.39 -20.94 14.99
C GLY A 227 6.33 -20.14 14.10
N THR A 228 6.99 -19.13 14.67
CA THR A 228 7.89 -18.22 13.95
C THR A 228 9.19 -18.91 13.53
N ASP A 229 9.65 -19.93 14.26
CA ASP A 229 10.85 -20.71 13.94
C ASP A 229 10.70 -21.56 12.67
N ASN A 230 9.45 -21.79 12.25
CA ASN A 230 9.12 -22.47 11.01
C ASN A 230 9.03 -21.52 9.79
N VAL A 231 9.41 -20.26 9.97
CA VAL A 231 9.60 -19.30 8.87
C VAL A 231 11.10 -19.23 8.54
N TYR A 232 11.50 -19.87 7.48
CA TYR A 232 12.90 -19.90 7.05
C TYR A 232 13.18 -18.67 6.17
N LYS A 233 14.15 -17.85 6.62
CA LYS A 233 14.57 -16.64 5.89
C LYS A 233 15.62 -17.02 4.85
N VAL A 234 15.27 -16.82 3.59
CA VAL A 234 16.15 -17.02 2.44
C VAL A 234 17.02 -15.78 2.26
N LYS A 235 18.32 -15.99 2.09
CA LYS A 235 19.30 -14.92 1.87
C LYS A 235 19.04 -14.16 0.58
N THR A 236 19.43 -12.89 0.57
CA THR A 236 19.31 -12.02 -0.60
C THR A 236 20.67 -11.71 -1.23
N ASP A 237 20.64 -11.28 -2.49
CA ASP A 237 21.80 -10.78 -3.20
C ASP A 237 22.10 -9.30 -2.86
N GLU A 238 23.05 -8.70 -3.57
CA GLU A 238 23.47 -7.30 -3.38
C GLU A 238 22.35 -6.29 -3.70
N LEU A 239 21.37 -6.67 -4.52
CA LEU A 239 20.20 -5.86 -4.84
C LEU A 239 18.99 -6.11 -3.92
N GLY A 240 19.13 -7.00 -2.92
CA GLY A 240 18.05 -7.35 -1.99
C GLY A 240 17.06 -8.37 -2.55
N ARG A 241 17.41 -9.12 -3.61
CA ARG A 241 16.56 -10.15 -4.23
C ARG A 241 16.84 -11.52 -3.62
N MET A 242 15.80 -12.31 -3.41
CA MET A 242 15.91 -13.68 -2.91
C MET A 242 16.88 -14.53 -3.77
N LYS A 243 17.80 -15.25 -3.14
CA LYS A 243 18.72 -16.19 -3.82
C LYS A 243 18.06 -17.55 -4.05
N PRO A 244 17.78 -17.96 -5.30
CA PRO A 244 17.13 -19.25 -5.59
C PRO A 244 17.90 -20.47 -5.05
N ASP A 245 19.25 -20.44 -5.08
CA ASP A 245 20.06 -21.55 -4.58
C ASP A 245 19.97 -21.69 -3.05
N ASP A 246 19.87 -20.57 -2.31
CA ASP A 246 19.64 -20.62 -0.87
C ASP A 246 18.24 -21.13 -0.53
N LEU A 247 17.22 -20.78 -1.33
CA LEU A 247 15.88 -21.36 -1.21
C LEU A 247 15.93 -22.89 -1.35
N LYS A 248 16.55 -23.42 -2.40
CA LYS A 248 16.72 -24.90 -2.57
C LYS A 248 17.41 -25.54 -1.39
N ARG A 249 18.52 -24.94 -0.92
CA ARG A 249 19.27 -25.41 0.25
C ARG A 249 18.40 -25.50 1.51
N LEU A 250 17.58 -24.46 1.75
CA LEU A 250 16.70 -24.40 2.93
C LEU A 250 15.53 -25.39 2.82
N ILE A 251 14.98 -25.64 1.62
CA ILE A 251 13.96 -26.66 1.39
C ILE A 251 14.53 -28.04 1.73
N ALA A 252 15.71 -28.37 1.21
CA ALA A 252 16.38 -29.64 1.51
C ALA A 252 16.67 -29.79 3.02
N LYS A 253 17.14 -28.72 3.68
CA LYS A 253 17.35 -28.67 5.13
C LYS A 253 16.07 -28.97 5.91
N ALA A 254 14.96 -28.35 5.54
CA ALA A 254 13.67 -28.55 6.21
C ALA A 254 13.19 -30.01 6.09
N ARG A 255 13.31 -30.62 4.90
CA ARG A 255 12.97 -32.03 4.68
C ARG A 255 13.85 -32.98 5.49
N ALA A 256 15.15 -32.73 5.51
CA ALA A 256 16.11 -33.55 6.29
C ALA A 256 15.80 -33.46 7.81
N ALA A 257 15.22 -32.36 8.28
CA ALA A 257 14.79 -32.20 9.67
C ALA A 257 13.38 -32.81 9.94
N GLY A 258 12.79 -33.54 9.00
CA GLY A 258 11.44 -34.13 9.15
C GLY A 258 10.29 -33.12 9.06
N CYS A 259 10.56 -31.89 8.63
CA CYS A 259 9.54 -30.87 8.44
C CYS A 259 8.86 -31.00 7.07
N THR A 260 7.70 -30.39 6.94
CA THR A 260 6.92 -30.34 5.68
C THR A 260 6.95 -28.95 5.08
N PRO A 261 7.79 -28.67 4.06
CA PRO A 261 7.71 -27.47 3.24
C PRO A 261 6.35 -27.35 2.55
N PHE A 262 5.72 -26.16 2.57
CA PHE A 262 4.41 -25.99 1.94
C PHE A 262 4.22 -24.65 1.22
N PHE A 263 4.98 -23.62 1.56
CA PHE A 263 4.72 -22.23 1.13
C PHE A 263 6.01 -21.45 0.91
N VAL A 264 6.08 -20.73 -0.21
CA VAL A 264 7.13 -19.75 -0.52
C VAL A 264 6.46 -18.40 -0.74
N ASN A 265 6.95 -17.36 -0.04
CA ASN A 265 6.60 -15.97 -0.28
C ASN A 265 7.73 -15.30 -1.05
N ALA A 266 7.55 -15.07 -2.34
CA ALA A 266 8.39 -14.16 -3.12
C ALA A 266 7.85 -12.73 -3.04
N THR A 267 8.73 -11.73 -3.13
CA THR A 267 8.33 -10.32 -3.01
C THR A 267 8.59 -9.57 -4.31
N ALA A 268 7.58 -8.87 -4.80
CA ALA A 268 7.70 -7.91 -5.91
C ALA A 268 7.62 -6.49 -5.36
N GLY A 269 8.76 -5.91 -5.01
CA GLY A 269 8.89 -4.61 -4.37
C GLY A 269 8.97 -4.70 -2.84
N THR A 270 10.16 -5.04 -2.30
CA THR A 270 10.38 -5.08 -0.84
C THR A 270 10.16 -3.72 -0.20
N THR A 271 9.72 -3.74 1.06
CA THR A 271 9.33 -2.52 1.80
C THR A 271 10.44 -1.47 1.88
N VAL A 272 11.69 -1.90 2.03
CA VAL A 272 12.82 -1.00 2.19
C VAL A 272 13.47 -0.68 0.85
N LEU A 273 13.92 -1.70 0.15
CA LEU A 273 14.76 -1.55 -1.04
C LEU A 273 13.97 -1.47 -2.35
N GLY A 274 12.68 -1.84 -2.35
CA GLY A 274 11.89 -1.98 -3.57
C GLY A 274 12.38 -3.13 -4.47
N ALA A 275 13.14 -4.08 -3.93
CA ALA A 275 13.70 -5.20 -4.68
C ALA A 275 12.60 -6.16 -5.16
N ILE A 276 12.80 -6.72 -6.35
CA ILE A 276 11.89 -7.68 -6.97
C ILE A 276 12.61 -9.02 -7.10
N ASP A 277 12.08 -10.04 -6.44
CA ASP A 277 12.64 -11.39 -6.44
C ASP A 277 12.61 -12.02 -7.86
N PRO A 278 13.52 -12.94 -8.19
CA PRO A 278 13.58 -13.60 -9.50
C PRO A 278 12.43 -14.62 -9.64
N LEU A 279 11.23 -14.11 -9.94
CA LEU A 279 9.98 -14.88 -9.92
C LEU A 279 10.00 -16.14 -10.82
N PRO A 280 10.58 -16.13 -12.06
CA PRO A 280 10.61 -17.33 -12.90
C PRO A 280 11.40 -18.47 -12.28
N GLU A 281 12.58 -18.19 -11.68
CA GLU A 281 13.41 -19.20 -11.04
C GLU A 281 12.75 -19.77 -9.79
N ILE A 282 12.15 -18.90 -8.96
CA ILE A 282 11.43 -19.31 -7.75
C ILE A 282 10.20 -20.14 -8.11
N ALA A 283 9.45 -19.75 -9.15
CA ALA A 283 8.29 -20.49 -9.62
C ALA A 283 8.66 -21.92 -10.04
N ARG A 284 9.76 -22.08 -10.78
CA ARG A 284 10.25 -23.41 -11.17
C ARG A 284 10.60 -24.26 -9.94
N ILE A 285 11.31 -23.68 -8.95
CA ILE A 285 11.62 -24.39 -7.71
C ILE A 285 10.32 -24.82 -7.00
N CYS A 286 9.35 -23.93 -6.89
CA CYS A 286 8.08 -24.25 -6.23
C CYS A 286 7.32 -25.36 -6.97
N GLN A 287 7.34 -25.36 -8.31
CA GLN A 287 6.73 -26.40 -9.13
C GLN A 287 7.42 -27.75 -8.90
N ASP A 288 8.75 -27.79 -8.99
CA ASP A 288 9.56 -29.03 -8.82
C ASP A 288 9.38 -29.62 -7.41
N GLU A 289 9.26 -28.76 -6.38
CA GLU A 289 9.17 -29.12 -4.97
C GLU A 289 7.73 -29.30 -4.44
N GLY A 290 6.70 -29.02 -5.28
CA GLY A 290 5.28 -29.11 -4.91
C GLY A 290 4.89 -28.11 -3.81
N LEU A 291 5.42 -26.88 -3.88
CA LEU A 291 5.18 -25.79 -2.95
C LEU A 291 4.22 -24.75 -3.53
N TRP A 292 3.42 -24.13 -2.66
CA TRP A 292 2.61 -22.97 -3.03
C TRP A 292 3.50 -21.73 -3.18
N LEU A 293 3.44 -21.09 -4.34
CA LEU A 293 4.08 -19.81 -4.56
C LEU A 293 3.09 -18.67 -4.36
N HIS A 294 3.32 -17.84 -3.35
CA HIS A 294 2.65 -16.57 -3.15
C HIS A 294 3.57 -15.41 -3.52
N VAL A 295 3.07 -14.44 -4.26
CA VAL A 295 3.83 -13.22 -4.57
C VAL A 295 3.24 -12.04 -3.78
N ASP A 296 4.00 -11.54 -2.80
CA ASP A 296 3.73 -10.25 -2.17
C ASP A 296 4.10 -9.13 -3.14
N ALA A 297 3.17 -8.74 -3.98
CA ALA A 297 3.26 -7.61 -4.88
C ALA A 297 2.55 -6.36 -4.33
N CYS A 298 2.43 -6.26 -3.00
CA CYS A 298 1.74 -5.15 -2.33
C CYS A 298 2.25 -3.77 -2.76
N LEU A 299 3.53 -3.63 -3.06
CA LEU A 299 4.10 -2.40 -3.63
C LEU A 299 4.22 -2.49 -5.16
N GLY A 300 4.98 -3.45 -5.65
CA GLY A 300 5.37 -3.54 -7.06
C GLY A 300 4.25 -3.98 -7.99
N GLY A 301 3.15 -4.56 -7.51
CA GLY A 301 2.00 -4.93 -8.35
C GLY A 301 1.44 -3.77 -9.18
N THR A 302 1.64 -2.54 -8.73
CA THR A 302 1.29 -1.32 -9.48
C THR A 302 2.07 -1.19 -10.80
N LEU A 303 3.28 -1.75 -10.89
CA LEU A 303 4.10 -1.75 -12.11
C LEU A 303 3.48 -2.58 -13.25
N LEU A 304 2.57 -3.52 -12.95
CA LEU A 304 1.81 -4.27 -13.97
C LEU A 304 0.97 -3.37 -14.89
N LEU A 305 0.61 -2.19 -14.43
CA LEU A 305 -0.13 -1.19 -15.22
C LEU A 305 0.74 -0.54 -16.31
N SER A 306 2.07 -0.56 -16.17
CA SER A 306 3.03 0.03 -17.10
C SER A 306 3.55 -1.00 -18.11
N LYS A 307 3.50 -0.67 -19.39
CA LYS A 307 4.14 -1.51 -20.42
C LYS A 307 5.67 -1.54 -20.29
N LYS A 308 6.26 -0.44 -19.81
CA LYS A 308 7.72 -0.28 -19.65
C LYS A 308 8.24 -1.08 -18.46
N TYR A 309 7.53 -1.07 -17.34
CA TYR A 309 8.02 -1.66 -16.08
C TYR A 309 7.40 -3.04 -15.77
N ARG A 310 6.31 -3.45 -16.43
CA ARG A 310 5.73 -4.79 -16.32
C ARG A 310 6.75 -5.94 -16.47
N PRO A 311 7.75 -5.89 -17.40
CA PRO A 311 8.73 -6.95 -17.53
C PRO A 311 9.54 -7.25 -16.27
N LEU A 312 9.64 -6.32 -15.31
CA LEU A 312 10.27 -6.55 -14.01
C LEU A 312 9.53 -7.61 -13.18
N LEU A 313 8.23 -7.83 -13.43
CA LEU A 313 7.39 -8.80 -12.75
C LEU A 313 7.14 -10.05 -13.59
N GLN A 314 7.95 -10.31 -14.62
CA GLN A 314 7.87 -11.54 -15.41
C GLN A 314 7.92 -12.77 -14.49
N GLY A 315 7.02 -13.73 -14.69
CA GLY A 315 6.87 -14.90 -13.84
C GLY A 315 5.83 -14.76 -12.73
N ILE A 316 5.24 -13.56 -12.53
CA ILE A 316 4.17 -13.39 -11.54
C ILE A 316 2.94 -14.24 -11.88
N GLU A 317 2.68 -14.45 -13.17
CA GLU A 317 1.62 -15.31 -13.69
C GLU A 317 1.80 -16.80 -13.36
N LEU A 318 3.00 -17.22 -12.98
CA LEU A 318 3.31 -18.58 -12.58
C LEU A 318 2.93 -18.89 -11.12
N SER A 319 2.72 -17.85 -10.30
CA SER A 319 2.38 -18.01 -8.88
C SER A 319 0.97 -18.60 -8.68
N ASP A 320 0.72 -19.16 -7.49
CA ASP A 320 -0.60 -19.64 -7.06
C ASP A 320 -1.48 -18.50 -6.56
N SER A 321 -0.88 -17.47 -5.94
CA SER A 321 -1.60 -16.30 -5.41
C SER A 321 -0.75 -15.04 -5.39
N VAL A 322 -1.42 -13.87 -5.46
CA VAL A 322 -0.81 -12.54 -5.46
C VAL A 322 -1.53 -11.64 -4.48
N ALA A 323 -0.77 -10.86 -3.70
CA ALA A 323 -1.27 -9.72 -2.94
C ALA A 323 -0.87 -8.41 -3.62
N TRP A 324 -1.83 -7.48 -3.83
CA TRP A 324 -1.56 -6.16 -4.40
C TRP A 324 -2.27 -5.05 -3.62
N ASN A 325 -1.58 -3.93 -3.35
CA ASN A 325 -2.11 -2.80 -2.60
C ASN A 325 -2.17 -1.51 -3.44
N PRO A 326 -3.25 -1.23 -4.17
CA PRO A 326 -3.44 0.04 -4.87
C PRO A 326 -3.34 1.29 -3.96
N HIS A 327 -3.55 1.15 -2.65
CA HIS A 327 -3.39 2.24 -1.68
C HIS A 327 -1.93 2.64 -1.41
N LYS A 328 -0.94 1.85 -1.91
CA LYS A 328 0.47 2.23 -1.86
C LYS A 328 0.79 3.16 -3.05
N MET A 329 1.66 2.74 -3.95
CA MET A 329 2.16 3.58 -5.05
C MET A 329 1.06 4.27 -5.88
N LEU A 330 -0.08 3.61 -6.14
CA LEU A 330 -1.14 4.14 -7.02
C LEU A 330 -1.99 5.25 -6.39
N GLY A 331 -2.04 5.34 -5.06
CA GLY A 331 -2.73 6.41 -4.33
C GLY A 331 -4.24 6.20 -4.16
N ALA A 332 -4.73 4.97 -4.19
CA ALA A 332 -6.08 4.68 -3.71
C ALA A 332 -6.19 4.99 -2.21
N PRO A 333 -7.32 5.51 -1.70
CA PRO A 333 -7.49 5.73 -0.27
C PRO A 333 -7.30 4.46 0.56
N LEU A 334 -6.64 4.59 1.71
CA LEU A 334 -6.45 3.51 2.68
C LEU A 334 -7.81 3.06 3.27
N GLN A 335 -8.10 1.77 3.36
CA GLN A 335 -7.33 0.67 2.81
C GLN A 335 -7.86 0.32 1.42
N CYS A 336 -6.99 -0.17 0.54
CA CYS A 336 -7.39 -0.76 -0.72
C CYS A 336 -6.36 -1.84 -1.06
N SER A 337 -6.71 -3.09 -0.80
CA SER A 337 -5.84 -4.26 -0.92
C SER A 337 -6.59 -5.40 -1.59
N LEU A 338 -5.92 -6.09 -2.50
CA LEU A 338 -6.46 -7.24 -3.20
C LEU A 338 -5.66 -8.49 -2.87
N PHE A 339 -6.37 -9.59 -2.79
CA PHE A 339 -5.83 -10.94 -2.85
C PHE A 339 -6.39 -11.64 -4.08
N LEU A 340 -5.52 -12.18 -4.93
CA LEU A 340 -5.86 -12.91 -6.15
C LEU A 340 -5.30 -14.32 -6.05
N VAL A 341 -6.03 -15.30 -6.56
CA VAL A 341 -5.64 -16.73 -6.46
C VAL A 341 -6.12 -17.52 -7.66
N LYS A 342 -5.30 -18.47 -8.11
CA LYS A 342 -5.71 -19.50 -9.07
C LYS A 342 -6.51 -20.60 -8.37
N GLY A 343 -7.45 -21.15 -9.09
CA GLY A 343 -8.27 -22.28 -8.65
C GLY A 343 -9.70 -21.90 -8.32
N LYS A 344 -10.58 -22.72 -8.86
CA LYS A 344 -12.04 -22.59 -8.67
C LYS A 344 -12.40 -22.71 -7.18
N ASN A 345 -13.16 -21.74 -6.68
CA ASN A 345 -13.65 -21.73 -5.30
C ASN A 345 -12.56 -21.83 -4.21
N ALA A 346 -11.30 -21.48 -4.53
CA ALA A 346 -10.17 -21.64 -3.60
C ALA A 346 -10.40 -20.92 -2.27
N LEU A 347 -10.86 -19.67 -2.31
CA LEU A 347 -11.19 -18.88 -1.13
C LEU A 347 -12.33 -19.49 -0.32
N HIS A 348 -13.43 -19.86 -0.98
CA HIS A 348 -14.58 -20.45 -0.31
C HIS A 348 -14.22 -21.77 0.37
N ASN A 349 -13.53 -22.68 -0.32
CA ASN A 349 -13.17 -23.99 0.24
C ASN A 349 -12.33 -23.88 1.52
N ALA A 350 -11.39 -22.94 1.54
CA ALA A 350 -10.51 -22.75 2.69
C ALA A 350 -11.20 -22.02 3.86
N ASN A 351 -12.05 -21.03 3.58
CA ASN A 351 -12.54 -20.08 4.59
C ASN A 351 -13.99 -20.31 5.04
N ASN A 352 -14.82 -21.00 4.24
CA ASN A 352 -16.25 -21.09 4.52
C ASN A 352 -16.54 -21.63 5.93
N ALA A 353 -17.46 -20.95 6.61
CA ALA A 353 -18.04 -21.37 7.88
C ALA A 353 -19.48 -21.93 7.72
N SER A 354 -20.09 -21.72 6.54
CA SER A 354 -21.43 -22.16 6.18
C SER A 354 -22.49 -21.71 7.21
N ALA A 355 -22.39 -20.46 7.67
CA ALA A 355 -23.31 -19.89 8.66
C ALA A 355 -24.70 -19.74 8.05
N THR A 356 -25.62 -20.63 8.39
CA THR A 356 -26.95 -20.73 7.77
C THR A 356 -27.82 -19.49 7.95
N TYR A 357 -27.60 -18.70 9.00
CA TYR A 357 -28.33 -17.44 9.23
C TYR A 357 -27.89 -16.28 8.32
N LEU A 358 -26.76 -16.40 7.60
CA LEU A 358 -26.26 -15.40 6.66
C LEU A 358 -26.29 -15.91 5.20
N PHE A 359 -25.97 -17.19 5.00
CA PHE A 359 -25.73 -17.78 3.69
C PHE A 359 -26.76 -18.87 3.41
N GLN A 360 -28.07 -18.52 3.52
CA GLN A 360 -29.16 -19.40 3.19
C GLN A 360 -29.07 -19.85 1.72
N GLN A 361 -29.22 -21.15 1.47
CA GLN A 361 -29.12 -21.71 0.13
C GLN A 361 -30.44 -21.62 -0.67
N ASP A 362 -31.54 -21.28 0.00
CA ASP A 362 -32.89 -21.14 -0.53
C ASP A 362 -33.29 -19.69 -0.86
N LYS A 363 -32.30 -18.79 -0.94
CA LYS A 363 -32.52 -17.41 -1.38
C LYS A 363 -33.11 -17.36 -2.81
N PHE A 364 -33.86 -16.29 -3.09
CA PHE A 364 -34.53 -16.06 -4.39
C PHE A 364 -33.57 -15.65 -5.53
N TYR A 365 -32.26 -15.60 -5.28
CA TYR A 365 -31.22 -15.31 -6.25
C TYR A 365 -30.07 -16.34 -6.13
N ASP A 366 -29.19 -16.35 -7.14
CA ASP A 366 -28.01 -17.23 -7.16
C ASP A 366 -27.03 -16.85 -6.03
N VAL A 367 -26.97 -17.70 -5.00
CA VAL A 367 -26.13 -17.50 -3.80
C VAL A 367 -24.62 -17.52 -4.09
N SER A 368 -24.18 -17.91 -5.30
CA SER A 368 -22.77 -17.77 -5.71
C SER A 368 -22.31 -16.32 -5.79
N TRP A 369 -23.23 -15.37 -5.73
CA TRP A 369 -22.94 -13.94 -5.63
C TRP A 369 -22.62 -13.48 -4.20
N ASP A 370 -22.92 -14.28 -3.19
CA ASP A 370 -22.59 -13.97 -1.80
C ASP A 370 -21.09 -14.19 -1.55
N THR A 371 -20.36 -13.12 -1.29
CA THR A 371 -18.90 -13.13 -1.19
C THR A 371 -18.39 -13.26 0.25
N GLY A 372 -19.26 -13.17 1.25
CA GLY A 372 -18.86 -13.14 2.66
C GLY A 372 -18.19 -14.42 3.15
N ASP A 373 -18.67 -15.58 2.72
CA ASP A 373 -18.13 -16.89 3.15
C ASP A 373 -16.74 -17.22 2.54
N LYS A 374 -16.26 -16.39 1.60
CA LYS A 374 -14.86 -16.41 1.11
C LYS A 374 -13.88 -15.68 2.03
N SER A 375 -14.39 -14.89 2.96
CA SER A 375 -13.63 -13.96 3.80
C SER A 375 -13.48 -14.49 5.22
N VAL A 376 -12.39 -14.08 5.89
CA VAL A 376 -12.24 -14.23 7.35
C VAL A 376 -13.09 -13.22 8.13
N GLN A 377 -13.67 -12.23 7.43
CA GLN A 377 -14.49 -11.18 8.02
C GLN A 377 -15.97 -11.50 7.83
N CYS A 378 -16.80 -11.20 8.84
CA CYS A 378 -18.24 -11.10 8.64
C CYS A 378 -18.58 -9.71 8.05
N GLY A 379 -18.40 -8.64 8.83
CA GLY A 379 -18.55 -7.28 8.33
C GLY A 379 -17.41 -6.91 7.39
N ARG A 380 -17.73 -6.60 6.12
CA ARG A 380 -16.76 -6.22 5.08
C ARG A 380 -17.02 -4.80 4.63
N LYS A 381 -16.01 -3.93 4.79
CA LYS A 381 -16.06 -2.57 4.23
C LYS A 381 -16.05 -2.61 2.70
N VAL A 382 -16.79 -1.69 2.07
CA VAL A 382 -16.87 -1.59 0.61
C VAL A 382 -15.61 -0.89 0.06
N ASP A 383 -14.49 -1.57 0.04
CA ASP A 383 -13.22 -1.02 -0.47
C ASP A 383 -13.15 -1.03 -2.01
N ALA A 384 -13.95 -1.86 -2.68
CA ALA A 384 -13.96 -2.00 -4.12
C ALA A 384 -14.41 -0.71 -4.84
N MET A 385 -15.39 0.02 -4.30
CA MET A 385 -15.97 1.21 -4.92
C MET A 385 -14.93 2.30 -5.22
N LYS A 386 -14.04 2.59 -4.26
CA LYS A 386 -13.02 3.63 -4.45
C LYS A 386 -12.08 3.30 -5.61
N PHE A 387 -11.66 2.03 -5.73
CA PHE A 387 -10.76 1.60 -6.79
C PHE A 387 -11.48 1.42 -8.13
N TRP A 388 -12.72 0.95 -8.11
CA TRP A 388 -13.56 0.88 -9.29
C TRP A 388 -13.79 2.28 -9.88
N LEU A 389 -14.11 3.28 -9.05
CA LEU A 389 -14.35 4.64 -9.50
C LEU A 389 -13.08 5.30 -10.05
N MET A 390 -11.93 5.09 -9.41
CA MET A 390 -10.63 5.50 -9.94
C MET A 390 -10.39 4.90 -11.32
N TRP A 391 -10.62 3.60 -11.46
CA TRP A 391 -10.40 2.90 -12.75
C TRP A 391 -11.37 3.37 -13.81
N LYS A 392 -12.64 3.57 -13.45
CA LYS A 392 -13.66 4.09 -14.36
C LYS A 392 -13.31 5.49 -14.87
N ALA A 393 -12.79 6.35 -14.00
CA ALA A 393 -12.47 7.74 -14.33
C ALA A 393 -11.16 7.87 -15.15
N ARG A 394 -10.15 7.08 -14.83
CA ARG A 394 -8.81 7.20 -15.43
C ARG A 394 -8.54 6.19 -16.54
N GLY A 395 -9.22 5.07 -16.52
CA GLY A 395 -8.91 3.91 -17.37
C GLY A 395 -7.54 3.32 -17.06
N THR A 396 -7.24 2.15 -17.61
CA THR A 396 -5.91 1.53 -17.51
C THR A 396 -4.82 2.41 -18.13
N SER A 397 -5.16 3.20 -19.18
CA SER A 397 -4.21 4.12 -19.82
C SER A 397 -3.81 5.29 -18.92
N GLY A 398 -4.73 5.85 -18.15
CA GLY A 398 -4.43 6.93 -17.20
C GLY A 398 -3.59 6.42 -16.02
N PHE A 399 -3.87 5.24 -15.51
CA PHE A 399 -3.01 4.60 -14.50
C PHE A 399 -1.61 4.34 -15.03
N ARG A 400 -1.48 3.84 -16.27
CA ARG A 400 -0.17 3.67 -16.92
C ARG A 400 0.60 4.98 -16.94
N GLN A 401 -0.02 6.06 -17.41
CA GLN A 401 0.64 7.37 -17.47
C GLN A 401 1.11 7.83 -16.09
N SER A 402 0.30 7.63 -15.04
CA SER A 402 0.66 7.98 -13.67
C SER A 402 1.84 7.16 -13.14
N VAL A 403 1.87 5.85 -13.42
CA VAL A 403 2.97 4.95 -13.02
C VAL A 403 4.24 5.29 -13.78
N ASP A 404 4.17 5.44 -15.11
CA ASP A 404 5.32 5.79 -15.93
C ASP A 404 5.92 7.13 -15.52
N HIS A 405 5.08 8.11 -15.19
CA HIS A 405 5.51 9.41 -14.69
C HIS A 405 6.19 9.32 -13.31
N ALA A 406 5.59 8.62 -12.35
CA ALA A 406 6.18 8.47 -11.02
C ALA A 406 7.54 7.74 -11.08
N MET A 407 7.65 6.70 -11.89
CA MET A 407 8.91 5.99 -12.09
C MET A 407 9.96 6.86 -12.81
N SER A 408 9.54 7.71 -13.76
CA SER A 408 10.44 8.68 -14.40
C SER A 408 11.00 9.69 -13.40
N CYS A 409 10.17 10.17 -12.45
CA CYS A 409 10.64 11.04 -11.37
C CYS A 409 11.57 10.29 -10.39
N ALA A 410 11.34 8.99 -10.14
CA ALA A 410 12.27 8.18 -9.34
C ALA A 410 13.62 8.00 -10.06
N ASP A 411 13.62 7.75 -11.38
CA ASP A 411 14.83 7.69 -12.22
C ASP A 411 15.58 9.05 -12.21
N TYR A 412 14.84 10.17 -12.32
CA TYR A 412 15.41 11.51 -12.20
C TYR A 412 16.07 11.71 -10.84
N PHE A 413 15.38 11.39 -9.76
CA PHE A 413 15.93 11.53 -8.40
C PHE A 413 17.18 10.66 -8.21
N LEU A 414 17.17 9.42 -8.69
CA LEU A 414 18.32 8.53 -8.68
C LEU A 414 19.53 9.13 -9.39
N LYS A 415 19.31 9.75 -10.56
CA LYS A 415 20.36 10.48 -11.30
C LYS A 415 20.89 11.64 -10.47
N ARG A 416 20.01 12.47 -9.90
CA ARG A 416 20.40 13.61 -9.07
C ARG A 416 21.24 13.20 -7.85
N ILE A 417 20.85 12.10 -7.17
CA ILE A 417 21.62 11.53 -6.03
C ILE A 417 23.03 11.12 -6.47
N LYS A 418 23.21 10.53 -7.66
CA LYS A 418 24.52 10.14 -8.18
C LYS A 418 25.42 11.33 -8.55
N GLU A 419 24.82 12.42 -9.03
CA GLU A 419 25.53 13.61 -9.54
C GLU A 419 25.78 14.67 -8.45
N THR A 420 25.06 14.62 -7.32
CA THR A 420 25.18 15.63 -6.26
C THR A 420 26.23 15.21 -5.23
N THR A 421 27.23 16.06 -5.03
CA THR A 421 28.33 15.81 -4.08
C THR A 421 27.79 15.59 -2.66
N GLY A 422 28.29 14.57 -1.99
CA GLY A 422 27.90 14.21 -0.63
C GLY A 422 26.73 13.21 -0.54
N PHE A 423 26.06 12.92 -1.64
CA PHE A 423 25.06 11.86 -1.64
C PHE A 423 25.69 10.53 -2.11
N ARG A 424 25.27 9.44 -1.48
CA ARG A 424 25.74 8.08 -1.81
C ARG A 424 24.57 7.11 -1.76
N LEU A 425 24.38 6.34 -2.83
CA LEU A 425 23.37 5.28 -2.88
C LEU A 425 23.72 4.11 -1.95
N VAL A 426 22.71 3.50 -1.35
CA VAL A 426 22.85 2.25 -0.56
C VAL A 426 22.99 1.04 -1.49
N LEU A 427 22.27 1.03 -2.60
CA LEU A 427 22.34 -0.01 -3.62
C LEU A 427 22.88 0.57 -4.94
N PRO A 428 23.56 -0.24 -5.75
CA PRO A 428 24.05 0.20 -7.05
C PRO A 428 22.94 0.49 -8.07
N ALA A 429 21.76 -0.16 -7.91
CA ALA A 429 20.59 -0.01 -8.77
C ALA A 429 19.29 -0.23 -7.97
N TYR A 430 18.18 0.29 -8.49
CA TYR A 430 16.84 0.16 -7.93
C TYR A 430 15.86 -0.36 -8.97
N GLN A 431 14.85 -1.12 -8.53
CA GLN A 431 13.86 -1.77 -9.41
C GLN A 431 12.46 -1.18 -9.27
N CYS A 432 12.17 -0.48 -8.16
CA CYS A 432 10.87 0.11 -7.87
C CYS A 432 11.03 1.57 -7.44
N CYS A 433 9.97 2.18 -6.94
CA CYS A 433 9.89 3.60 -6.57
C CYS A 433 10.65 4.00 -5.29
N ASN A 434 11.35 3.08 -4.63
CA ASN A 434 12.16 3.36 -3.45
C ASN A 434 13.59 3.70 -3.86
N VAL A 435 14.13 4.84 -3.40
CA VAL A 435 15.55 5.21 -3.56
C VAL A 435 16.15 5.38 -2.17
N CYS A 436 17.16 4.57 -1.85
CA CYS A 436 17.83 4.56 -0.55
C CYS A 436 19.24 5.14 -0.68
N PHE A 437 19.59 6.08 0.22
CA PHE A 437 20.85 6.81 0.13
C PHE A 437 21.29 7.37 1.49
N TRP A 438 22.57 7.71 1.60
CA TRP A 438 23.14 8.53 2.65
C TRP A 438 23.44 9.93 2.15
N TYR A 439 23.47 10.89 3.08
CA TYR A 439 24.11 12.19 2.87
C TYR A 439 25.33 12.30 3.77
N ILE A 440 26.48 12.55 3.18
CA ILE A 440 27.79 12.70 3.83
C ILE A 440 28.11 14.20 3.91
N PRO A 441 28.05 14.82 5.08
CA PRO A 441 28.32 16.25 5.22
C PRO A 441 29.79 16.57 4.92
N PRO A 442 30.13 17.83 4.55
CA PRO A 442 31.49 18.24 4.25
C PRO A 442 32.51 17.87 5.33
N SER A 443 32.10 17.90 6.62
CA SER A 443 32.95 17.57 7.75
C SER A 443 33.43 16.11 7.78
N MET A 444 32.77 15.20 7.03
CA MET A 444 33.10 13.79 6.97
C MET A 444 33.71 13.33 5.63
N ARG A 445 33.65 14.17 4.61
CA ARG A 445 34.24 13.85 3.30
C ARG A 445 35.75 13.76 3.44
N GLU A 446 36.38 12.96 2.61
CA GLU A 446 37.84 12.75 2.58
C GLU A 446 38.46 12.19 3.88
N LYS A 447 37.62 11.68 4.79
CA LYS A 447 38.06 10.97 6.00
C LYS A 447 38.00 9.46 5.78
N GLU A 448 38.84 8.73 6.49
CA GLU A 448 38.86 7.28 6.49
C GLU A 448 37.50 6.71 6.96
N GLU A 449 36.91 5.79 6.16
CA GLU A 449 35.60 5.18 6.41
C GLU A 449 35.74 3.96 7.33
N ASN A 450 36.21 4.18 8.58
CA ASN A 450 36.26 3.16 9.62
C ASN A 450 34.89 3.02 10.34
N GLU A 451 34.81 2.16 11.36
CA GLU A 451 33.58 1.90 12.11
C GLU A 451 33.00 3.15 12.76
N ASP A 452 33.85 4.03 13.32
CA ASP A 452 33.43 5.29 13.94
C ASP A 452 32.84 6.26 12.91
N TRP A 453 33.41 6.30 11.70
CA TRP A 453 32.91 7.10 10.60
C TRP A 453 31.49 6.64 10.21
N TRP A 454 31.28 5.33 10.04
CA TRP A 454 29.97 4.77 9.72
C TRP A 454 28.96 5.03 10.83
N HIS A 455 29.33 4.79 12.09
CA HIS A 455 28.47 5.09 13.23
C HIS A 455 28.03 6.57 13.25
N LYS A 456 28.97 7.49 13.02
CA LYS A 456 28.70 8.93 12.95
C LYS A 456 27.72 9.25 11.80
N LEU A 457 27.89 8.64 10.62
CA LEU A 457 26.99 8.84 9.48
C LEU A 457 25.56 8.39 9.80
N TYR A 458 25.39 7.29 10.52
CA TYR A 458 24.09 6.80 10.95
C TYR A 458 23.38 7.77 11.92
N VAL A 459 24.13 8.38 12.85
CA VAL A 459 23.63 9.41 13.76
C VAL A 459 23.27 10.70 12.99
N ILE A 460 24.06 11.11 12.03
CA ILE A 460 23.79 12.26 11.15
C ILE A 460 22.48 12.06 10.39
N THR A 461 22.23 10.88 9.83
CA THR A 461 20.98 10.56 9.13
C THR A 461 19.76 10.80 10.02
N THR A 462 19.79 10.32 11.26
CA THR A 462 18.69 10.52 12.21
C THR A 462 18.57 11.98 12.68
N THR A 463 19.70 12.69 12.80
CA THR A 463 19.74 14.10 13.16
C THR A 463 19.08 14.98 12.08
N ILE A 464 19.45 14.78 10.83
CA ILE A 464 18.84 15.49 9.69
C ILE A 464 17.33 15.19 9.64
N LYS A 465 16.93 13.90 9.77
CA LYS A 465 15.51 13.52 9.82
C LYS A 465 14.75 14.27 10.92
N LYS A 466 15.32 14.35 12.11
CA LYS A 466 14.73 15.09 13.24
C LYS A 466 14.53 16.56 12.90
N ARG A 467 15.56 17.23 12.34
CA ARG A 467 15.51 18.65 11.97
C ARG A 467 14.42 18.92 10.94
N LEU A 468 14.39 18.14 9.85
CA LEU A 468 13.37 18.24 8.80
C LEU A 468 11.94 18.06 9.34
N THR A 469 11.75 17.13 10.28
CA THR A 469 10.44 16.88 10.91
C THR A 469 10.02 18.04 11.81
N LEU A 470 10.94 18.59 12.63
CA LEU A 470 10.66 19.72 13.53
C LEU A 470 10.39 21.01 12.77
N GLU A 471 11.09 21.23 11.65
CA GLU A 471 10.86 22.37 10.76
C GLU A 471 9.55 22.19 9.96
N GLY A 472 9.10 20.93 9.75
CA GLY A 472 7.94 20.61 8.93
C GLY A 472 8.18 20.78 7.43
N SER A 473 9.43 20.93 7.00
CA SER A 473 9.80 21.19 5.61
C SER A 473 9.73 19.93 4.74
N LEU A 474 10.09 18.77 5.30
CA LEU A 474 10.15 17.50 4.57
C LEU A 474 9.88 16.33 5.51
N LEU A 475 9.06 15.37 5.07
CA LEU A 475 8.90 14.08 5.74
C LEU A 475 9.43 12.96 4.83
N ILE A 476 10.64 12.48 5.14
CA ILE A 476 11.31 11.36 4.46
C ILE A 476 11.56 10.21 5.45
N GLY A 477 11.48 8.96 4.98
CA GLY A 477 11.76 7.80 5.80
C GLY A 477 13.27 7.58 6.04
N TYR A 478 13.62 6.91 7.12
CA TYR A 478 14.94 6.31 7.33
C TYR A 478 14.80 4.94 7.96
N THR A 479 15.78 4.08 7.76
CA THR A 479 15.77 2.69 8.27
C THR A 479 17.18 2.09 8.22
N PRO A 480 17.53 1.13 9.08
CA PRO A 480 18.68 0.27 8.91
C PRO A 480 18.35 -1.01 8.13
N LEU A 481 19.38 -1.78 7.75
CA LEU A 481 19.31 -3.17 7.28
C LEU A 481 20.26 -4.02 8.13
N PRO A 482 19.84 -4.42 9.34
CA PRO A 482 20.71 -5.13 10.29
C PRO A 482 21.25 -6.45 9.73
N GLN A 483 20.45 -7.17 8.91
CA GLN A 483 20.85 -8.42 8.27
C GLN A 483 22.00 -8.26 7.26
N LYS A 484 22.30 -7.04 6.84
CA LYS A 484 23.41 -6.67 5.94
C LYS A 484 24.48 -5.81 6.64
N ASN A 485 24.40 -5.65 7.97
CA ASN A 485 25.26 -4.75 8.77
C ASN A 485 25.25 -3.29 8.27
N ILE A 486 24.13 -2.84 7.71
CA ILE A 486 23.94 -1.46 7.25
C ILE A 486 23.09 -0.72 8.28
N GLY A 487 23.63 0.37 8.84
CA GLY A 487 22.90 1.25 9.75
C GLY A 487 21.99 2.23 9.01
N ASN A 488 21.52 3.25 9.70
CA ASN A 488 20.50 4.16 9.21
C ASN A 488 20.88 4.86 7.89
N PHE A 489 19.94 4.83 6.94
CA PHE A 489 19.99 5.58 5.68
C PHE A 489 18.61 6.14 5.35
N PHE A 490 18.54 7.14 4.49
CA PHE A 490 17.28 7.68 4.01
C PHE A 490 16.61 6.72 3.02
N ARG A 491 15.30 6.58 3.14
CA ARG A 491 14.46 5.88 2.17
C ARG A 491 13.45 6.88 1.59
N MET A 492 13.69 7.30 0.36
CA MET A 492 12.78 8.11 -0.44
C MET A 492 11.79 7.18 -1.16
N VAL A 493 10.50 7.49 -1.10
CA VAL A 493 9.46 6.76 -1.83
C VAL A 493 8.75 7.71 -2.77
N VAL A 494 8.70 7.37 -4.05
CA VAL A 494 8.03 8.16 -5.09
C VAL A 494 6.70 7.50 -5.43
N ASN A 495 5.60 8.16 -5.06
CA ASN A 495 4.23 7.67 -5.28
C ASN A 495 3.57 8.41 -6.46
N CYS A 496 2.47 7.85 -7.00
CA CYS A 496 1.70 8.49 -8.07
C CYS A 496 0.85 9.68 -7.59
N GLN A 497 0.57 9.77 -6.27
CA GLN A 497 -0.26 10.83 -5.70
C GLN A 497 0.42 11.46 -4.46
N PRO A 498 0.50 12.81 -4.39
CA PRO A 498 0.25 13.73 -5.50
C PRO A 498 1.22 13.44 -6.66
N PRO A 499 0.89 13.81 -7.91
CA PRO A 499 1.82 13.61 -9.03
C PRO A 499 3.16 14.26 -8.72
N PRO A 500 4.27 13.49 -8.70
CA PRO A 500 5.59 14.03 -8.36
C PRO A 500 6.11 14.91 -9.51
N THR A 501 7.07 15.77 -9.21
CA THR A 501 7.74 16.61 -10.20
C THR A 501 9.26 16.57 -9.99
N GLU A 502 10.05 16.85 -11.04
CA GLU A 502 11.50 16.99 -10.90
C GLU A 502 11.88 18.06 -9.87
N SER A 503 11.13 19.18 -9.83
CA SER A 503 11.31 20.23 -8.84
C SER A 503 11.08 19.75 -7.40
N SER A 504 10.12 18.84 -7.17
CA SER A 504 9.91 18.25 -5.84
C SER A 504 11.04 17.29 -5.46
N MET A 505 11.65 16.61 -6.43
CA MET A 505 12.84 15.78 -6.19
C MET A 505 14.05 16.64 -5.81
N ASP A 506 14.32 17.72 -6.55
CA ASP A 506 15.38 18.67 -6.22
C ASP A 506 15.16 19.37 -4.87
N TYR A 507 13.90 19.60 -4.49
CA TYR A 507 13.57 20.14 -3.16
C TYR A 507 14.05 19.23 -2.04
N VAL A 508 13.88 17.92 -2.16
CA VAL A 508 14.36 16.94 -1.17
C VAL A 508 15.87 17.07 -0.96
N ILE A 509 16.64 17.15 -2.05
CA ILE A 509 18.10 17.29 -2.01
C ILE A 509 18.48 18.58 -1.26
N ARG A 510 17.91 19.71 -1.68
CA ARG A 510 18.19 21.02 -1.04
C ARG A 510 17.84 21.05 0.44
N GLN A 511 16.73 20.44 0.85
CA GLN A 511 16.32 20.42 2.26
C GLN A 511 17.27 19.58 3.13
N ILE A 512 17.76 18.46 2.60
CA ILE A 512 18.75 17.63 3.30
C ILE A 512 20.06 18.40 3.47
N GLU A 513 20.57 19.02 2.39
CA GLU A 513 21.79 19.84 2.43
C GLU A 513 21.67 21.00 3.44
N LYS A 514 20.54 21.75 3.38
CA LYS A 514 20.26 22.85 4.30
C LYS A 514 20.24 22.36 5.77
N SER A 515 19.57 21.24 6.03
CA SER A 515 19.46 20.69 7.41
C SER A 515 20.78 20.12 7.95
N ALA A 516 21.76 19.91 7.09
CA ALA A 516 23.06 19.37 7.44
C ALA A 516 24.20 20.39 7.34
N ALA A 517 23.93 21.66 7.12
CA ALA A 517 24.94 22.67 6.78
C ALA A 517 26.00 22.88 7.89
N ASP A 518 25.67 22.57 9.13
CA ASP A 518 26.53 22.70 10.31
C ASP A 518 27.03 21.35 10.89
N LEU A 519 26.80 20.22 10.20
CA LEU A 519 27.16 18.87 10.66
C LEU A 519 28.55 18.39 10.17
#